data_32172fd4765dcf0dff95adbfafe8b151
#
_entry.id   32172fd4765dcf0dff95adbfafe8b151
#
_cell.length_a   1.000
_cell.length_b   1.000
_cell.length_c   1.000
_cell.angle_alpha   90.00
_cell.angle_beta   90.00
_cell.angle_gamma   90.00
#
_symmetry.space_group_name_H-M   'P 1'
#
loop_
_entity.id
_entity.type
_entity.pdbx_description
1 polymer ?
#
loop_
_entity_poly.entity_id
_entity_poly.type
_entity_poly.pdbx_seq_one_letter_code
_entity_poly.pdbx_strand_id
1 'polypeptide(L)'
;MLEKFQNKGVLSFEDIVEFHVCFERIHPFGDGNGRTGRMIMFKQCLQNSHIPFVLLDRDRAFYLRGLKEWDFERNYLIDTLLTQQDIYASVCEQLDF
;
A
#
# COMPACT_ATOMS: atom_id res chain seq x y z
N MET A 1 -12.71 7.99 -10.80
CA MET A 1 -11.32 7.73 -10.39
C MET A 1 -11.06 6.25 -10.06
N LEU A 2 -11.85 5.67 -9.16
CA LEU A 2 -11.65 4.26 -8.79
C LEU A 2 -12.08 3.29 -9.88
N GLU A 3 -12.85 3.74 -10.84
CA GLU A 3 -13.37 2.90 -11.93
C GLU A 3 -12.25 2.28 -12.77
N LYS A 4 -11.14 3.00 -12.95
CA LYS A 4 -10.02 2.47 -13.75
C LYS A 4 -9.41 1.21 -13.15
N PHE A 5 -9.56 1.00 -11.84
CA PHE A 5 -9.05 -0.19 -11.17
C PHE A 5 -10.02 -1.37 -11.30
N GLN A 6 -11.31 -1.10 -11.41
CA GLN A 6 -12.33 -2.14 -11.54
C GLN A 6 -12.25 -2.89 -12.87
N ASN A 7 -11.75 -2.23 -13.89
CA ASN A 7 -11.66 -2.81 -15.23
C ASN A 7 -10.35 -3.55 -15.49
N LYS A 8 -9.43 -3.57 -14.51
CA LYS A 8 -8.18 -4.31 -14.63
C LYS A 8 -8.36 -5.72 -14.12
N GLY A 9 -7.79 -6.71 -14.84
CA GLY A 9 -7.82 -8.10 -14.41
C GLY A 9 -6.97 -8.32 -13.17
N VAL A 10 -5.67 -8.05 -13.29
CA VAL A 10 -4.72 -8.19 -12.17
C VAL A 10 -4.04 -6.85 -11.97
N LEU A 11 -3.99 -6.39 -10.72
CA LEU A 11 -3.33 -5.14 -10.37
C LEU A 11 -1.84 -5.37 -10.15
N SER A 12 -1.02 -4.49 -10.72
CA SER A 12 0.40 -4.45 -10.40
C SER A 12 0.59 -3.85 -9.00
N PHE A 13 1.79 -3.98 -8.43
CA PHE A 13 2.09 -3.36 -7.15
C PHE A 13 1.89 -1.84 -7.21
N GLU A 14 2.34 -1.21 -8.30
CA GLU A 14 2.14 0.24 -8.48
C GLU A 14 0.66 0.60 -8.54
N ASP A 15 -0.18 -0.20 -9.19
CA ASP A 15 -1.62 0.02 -9.23
C ASP A 15 -2.22 -0.02 -7.83
N ILE A 16 -1.79 -0.96 -7.01
CA ILE A 16 -2.27 -1.11 -5.64
C ILE A 16 -1.89 0.11 -4.81
N VAL A 17 -0.66 0.58 -4.94
CA VAL A 17 -0.19 1.77 -4.23
C VAL A 17 -0.95 3.01 -4.70
N GLU A 18 -1.16 3.14 -6.00
CA GLU A 18 -1.92 4.27 -6.55
C GLU A 18 -3.36 4.27 -6.03
N PHE A 19 -4.00 3.11 -5.98
CA PHE A 19 -5.33 2.99 -5.39
C PHE A 19 -5.33 3.46 -3.95
N HIS A 20 -4.33 3.05 -3.18
CA HIS A 20 -4.22 3.45 -1.78
C HIS A 20 -4.09 4.97 -1.64
N VAL A 21 -3.27 5.61 -2.46
CA VAL A 21 -3.11 7.06 -2.45
C VAL A 21 -4.44 7.76 -2.77
N CYS A 22 -5.14 7.27 -3.81
CA CYS A 22 -6.43 7.82 -4.18
C CYS A 22 -7.45 7.68 -3.06
N PHE A 23 -7.49 6.51 -2.42
CA PHE A 23 -8.40 6.25 -1.30
C PHE A 23 -8.15 7.22 -0.15
N GLU A 24 -6.88 7.40 0.23
CA GLU A 24 -6.53 8.32 1.32
C GLU A 24 -6.93 9.77 1.00
N ARG A 25 -6.83 10.17 -0.27
CA ARG A 25 -7.19 11.53 -0.69
C ARG A 25 -8.69 11.77 -0.70
N ILE A 26 -9.49 10.73 -0.90
CA ILE A 26 -10.95 10.86 -0.86
C ILE A 26 -11.46 11.06 0.56
N HIS A 27 -10.75 10.53 1.55
CA HIS A 27 -11.10 10.61 2.97
C HIS A 27 -12.55 10.17 3.24
N PRO A 28 -12.94 8.94 2.84
CA PRO A 28 -14.35 8.54 2.93
C PRO A 28 -14.85 8.29 4.35
N PHE A 29 -13.95 8.03 5.31
CA PHE A 29 -14.33 7.62 6.66
C PHE A 29 -13.77 8.53 7.77
N GLY A 30 -13.33 9.74 7.46
CA GLY A 30 -12.76 10.63 8.45
C GLY A 30 -11.52 10.04 9.12
N ASP A 31 -11.53 9.96 10.45
CA ASP A 31 -10.34 9.54 11.21
C ASP A 31 -9.94 8.08 10.99
N GLY A 32 -10.83 7.25 10.45
CA GLY A 32 -10.53 5.83 10.20
C GLY A 32 -9.85 5.54 8.87
N ASN A 33 -9.62 6.56 8.04
CA ASN A 33 -9.14 6.37 6.67
C ASN A 33 -7.82 5.62 6.57
N GLY A 34 -6.84 5.99 7.38
CA GLY A 34 -5.51 5.39 7.30
C GLY A 34 -5.55 3.89 7.57
N ARG A 35 -6.26 3.49 8.61
CA ARG A 35 -6.40 2.08 8.98
C ARG A 35 -7.14 1.31 7.88
N THR A 36 -8.28 1.83 7.45
CA THR A 36 -9.09 1.18 6.42
C THR A 36 -8.33 1.07 5.11
N GLY A 37 -7.67 2.17 4.69
CA GLY A 37 -6.90 2.16 3.45
C GLY A 37 -5.77 1.15 3.45
N ARG A 38 -5.07 1.00 4.58
CA ARG A 38 -4.00 0.02 4.70
C ARG A 38 -4.54 -1.41 4.70
N MET A 39 -5.70 -1.65 5.29
CA MET A 39 -6.34 -2.97 5.24
C MET A 39 -6.74 -3.34 3.83
N ILE A 40 -7.28 -2.39 3.07
CA ILE A 40 -7.65 -2.62 1.68
C ILE A 40 -6.40 -2.94 0.86
N MET A 41 -5.31 -2.20 1.07
CA MET A 41 -4.06 -2.44 0.37
C MET A 41 -3.52 -3.84 0.65
N PHE A 42 -3.55 -4.27 1.91
CA PHE A 42 -3.15 -5.63 2.31
C PHE A 42 -3.99 -6.69 1.56
N LYS A 43 -5.30 -6.51 1.55
CA LYS A 43 -6.22 -7.43 0.88
C LYS A 43 -5.97 -7.48 -0.63
N GLN A 44 -5.74 -6.32 -1.24
CA GLN A 44 -5.46 -6.26 -2.68
C GLN A 44 -4.17 -6.99 -3.04
N CYS A 45 -3.16 -6.91 -2.19
CA CYS A 45 -1.93 -7.68 -2.39
C CYS A 45 -2.24 -9.17 -2.44
N LEU A 46 -3.01 -9.66 -1.47
CA LEU A 46 -3.40 -11.08 -1.45
C LEU A 46 -4.20 -11.48 -2.68
N GLN A 47 -5.13 -10.63 -3.10
CA GLN A 47 -6.01 -10.94 -4.25
C GLN A 47 -5.26 -10.94 -5.57
N ASN A 48 -4.14 -10.25 -5.66
CA ASN A 48 -3.39 -10.09 -6.91
C ASN A 48 -2.04 -10.80 -6.87
N SER A 49 -1.89 -11.78 -6.00
CA SER A 49 -0.69 -12.62 -5.91
C SER A 49 0.58 -11.86 -5.55
N HIS A 50 0.44 -10.77 -4.83
CA HIS A 50 1.57 -10.03 -4.28
C HIS A 50 1.76 -10.40 -2.82
N ILE A 51 3.00 -10.34 -2.34
CA ILE A 51 3.28 -10.53 -0.91
C ILE A 51 2.70 -9.34 -0.16
N PRO A 52 1.83 -9.57 0.84
CA PRO A 52 1.29 -8.48 1.64
C PRO A 52 2.33 -7.92 2.60
N PHE A 53 2.00 -6.82 3.25
CA PHE A 53 2.90 -6.21 4.23
C PHE A 53 2.10 -5.39 5.23
N VAL A 54 2.75 -5.08 6.35
CA VAL A 54 2.20 -4.22 7.40
C VAL A 54 3.17 -3.06 7.57
N LEU A 55 2.64 -1.84 7.59
CA LEU A 55 3.47 -0.65 7.79
C LEU A 55 3.98 -0.63 9.24
N LEU A 56 5.31 -0.63 9.40
CA LEU A 56 5.94 -0.55 10.71
C LEU A 56 5.95 0.89 11.21
N ASP A 57 5.73 1.08 12.52
CA ASP A 57 5.70 2.40 13.12
C ASP A 57 7.00 3.18 12.89
N ARG A 58 8.14 2.50 12.89
CA ARG A 58 9.44 3.14 12.65
C ARG A 58 9.52 3.81 11.27
N ASP A 59 8.73 3.34 10.32
CA ASP A 59 8.76 3.83 8.94
C ASP A 59 7.58 4.72 8.61
N ARG A 60 6.75 5.04 9.60
CA ARG A 60 5.54 5.83 9.39
C ARG A 60 5.82 7.21 8.79
N ALA A 61 6.88 7.86 9.23
CA ALA A 61 7.24 9.19 8.72
C ALA A 61 7.54 9.15 7.22
N PHE A 62 8.25 8.11 6.77
CA PHE A 62 8.56 7.92 5.35
C PHE A 62 7.29 7.66 4.54
N TYR A 63 6.38 6.86 5.08
CA TYR A 63 5.10 6.59 4.46
C TYR A 63 4.27 7.86 4.28
N LEU A 64 4.13 8.66 5.32
CA LEU A 64 3.36 9.91 5.26
C LEU A 64 3.97 10.88 4.25
N ARG A 65 5.28 10.98 4.23
CA ARG A 65 5.99 11.80 3.26
C ARG A 65 5.74 11.31 1.84
N GLY A 66 5.77 10.00 1.63
CA GLY A 66 5.50 9.42 0.32
C GLY A 66 4.10 9.71 -0.18
N LEU A 67 3.10 9.66 0.71
CA LEU A 67 1.74 10.05 0.36
C LEU A 67 1.66 11.51 -0.08
N LYS A 68 2.33 12.38 0.65
CA LYS A 68 2.33 13.82 0.39
C LYS A 68 3.02 14.15 -0.93
N GLU A 69 4.10 13.45 -1.26
CA GLU A 69 4.93 13.73 -2.43
C GLU A 69 4.55 12.88 -3.65
N TRP A 70 3.47 12.12 -3.59
CA TRP A 70 3.09 11.18 -4.65
C TRP A 70 3.05 11.79 -6.05
N ASP A 71 2.54 13.00 -6.18
CA ASP A 71 2.41 13.64 -7.49
C ASP A 71 3.76 14.06 -8.07
N PHE A 72 4.78 14.18 -7.23
CA PHE A 72 6.10 14.63 -7.64
C PHE A 72 7.10 13.50 -7.72
N GLU A 73 7.01 12.53 -6.81
CA GLU A 73 7.98 11.43 -6.72
C GLU A 73 7.28 10.16 -6.23
N ARG A 74 6.69 9.43 -7.17
CA ARG A 74 5.97 8.19 -6.86
C ARG A 74 6.88 7.13 -6.27
N ASN A 75 8.12 7.06 -6.76
CA ASN A 75 9.03 6.00 -6.35
C ASN A 75 9.37 6.05 -4.87
N TYR A 76 9.30 7.22 -4.27
CA TYR A 76 9.56 7.34 -2.83
C TYR A 76 8.62 6.47 -2.01
N LEU A 77 7.33 6.57 -2.27
CA LEU A 77 6.34 5.74 -1.56
C LEU A 77 6.45 4.28 -1.97
N ILE A 78 6.59 4.01 -3.26
CA ILE A 78 6.70 2.65 -3.76
C ILE A 78 7.89 1.95 -3.12
N ASP A 79 9.05 2.58 -3.08
CA ASP A 79 10.26 2.01 -2.47
C ASP A 79 10.07 1.77 -0.97
N THR A 80 9.41 2.71 -0.27
CA THR A 80 9.12 2.55 1.15
C THR A 80 8.25 1.31 1.38
N LEU A 81 7.21 1.14 0.58
CA LEU A 81 6.29 0.01 0.72
C LEU A 81 6.92 -1.31 0.26
N LEU A 82 7.79 -1.29 -0.76
CA LEU A 82 8.55 -2.47 -1.15
C LEU A 82 9.45 -2.95 -0.01
N THR A 83 10.04 -2.03 0.74
CA THR A 83 10.84 -2.37 1.91
C THR A 83 9.97 -3.08 2.96
N GLN A 84 8.75 -2.60 3.21
CA GLN A 84 7.82 -3.26 4.12
C GLN A 84 7.47 -4.67 3.63
N GLN A 85 7.29 -4.83 2.33
CA GLN A 85 7.00 -6.13 1.72
C GLN A 85 8.15 -7.11 1.94
N ASP A 86 9.38 -6.66 1.74
CA ASP A 86 10.57 -7.48 1.95
C ASP A 86 10.70 -7.91 3.42
N ILE A 87 10.43 -7.01 4.35
CA ILE A 87 10.46 -7.32 5.77
C ILE A 87 9.41 -8.37 6.11
N TYR A 88 8.20 -8.21 5.60
CA TYR A 88 7.12 -9.17 5.85
C TYR A 88 7.48 -10.56 5.31
N ALA A 89 7.99 -10.62 4.09
CA ALA A 89 8.40 -11.87 3.48
C ALA A 89 9.49 -12.57 4.31
N SER A 90 10.47 -11.81 4.79
CA SER A 90 11.55 -12.32 5.61
C SER A 90 11.04 -12.91 6.92
N VAL A 91 10.10 -12.21 7.58
CA VAL A 91 9.48 -12.71 8.81
C VAL A 91 8.71 -14.00 8.55
N CYS A 92 7.96 -14.06 7.45
CA CYS A 92 7.22 -15.27 7.09
C CYS A 92 8.14 -16.45 6.87
N GLU A 93 9.29 -16.24 6.22
CA GLU A 93 10.28 -17.30 6.04
C GLU A 93 10.82 -17.82 7.38
N GLN A 94 11.12 -16.90 8.30
CA GLN A 94 11.63 -17.26 9.63
C GLN A 94 10.61 -18.07 10.42
N LEU A 95 9.31 -17.80 10.23
CA LEU A 95 8.22 -18.49 10.92
C LEU A 95 7.76 -19.73 10.17
N ASP A 96 8.38 -20.03 9.05
CA ASP A 96 8.09 -21.22 8.23
C ASP A 96 6.64 -21.26 7.74
N PHE A 97 6.16 -20.11 7.32
CA PHE A 97 4.83 -20.00 6.70
C PHE A 97 4.88 -20.20 5.19
#